data_db47b4e56c66627ac66068d0f3056468
#
_entry.id   db47b4e56c66627ac66068d0f3056468
#
_cell.length_a   1.000
_cell.length_b   1.000
_cell.length_c   1.000
_cell.angle_alpha   90.00
_cell.angle_beta   90.00
_cell.angle_gamma   90.00
#
_symmetry.space_group_name_H-M   'P 1'
#
loop_
_entity.id
_entity.type
_entity.pdbx_description
1 polymer ?
#
loop_
_entity_poly.entity_id
_entity_poly.type
_entity_poly.pdbx_seq_one_letter_code
_entity_poly.pdbx_strand_id
1 'polypeptide(L)'
;MIDKGYLLGERYRILDTLGEGGMANVYLAEDIILQRKVAVKVLRLDLQKESQILARFQREALATSELSHPNIVSVLDVGTDHGLPYMVMEYVDGPDLKDYIRENSPLDLHEVIRIMDQILSAVALAHKHNVIHRDLKPQNILMDKRGNIKIADFGIAVALNQSSITQTNSVMGSVHYMSPEQTRGGLVTKQSDIYSVGIILYELITGKVPFNGDTPVSIALKHVQEEIPSIREKDPEVPQALENVVLRATAKDPRDRYESAQEMKNDLDTSLDKDREDEPVFVPDHGVNNDKTIILPAFKSVKKDGGNDDPPENPDPPADSDPQENPKKGSFLATLKKHKWWWIFVGIVAILIVCMMVFALDAKNSANRAAQGTVRIPDVTNLTEESAKNRLEKSGLELGKIHHRNSDSIDAGRVINTKPNSGNSITRGKSVDLIISNGAGMAKVPDVTGQTYEAAVTKLQNMGFDVVRENQISNTVPPDHVIDQSIAADVEVKPKQTTITLIVSKGQPPKPKPN
;
A
#
# COMPACT_ATOMS: atom_id res chain seq x y z
N MET A 1 16.51 8.52 -23.50
CA MET A 1 17.14 7.18 -23.39
C MET A 1 18.61 7.32 -23.72
N ILE A 2 19.44 6.49 -23.11
CA ILE A 2 20.87 6.42 -23.45
C ILE A 2 21.00 5.45 -24.63
N ASP A 3 21.74 5.86 -25.66
CA ASP A 3 21.88 5.06 -26.87
C ASP A 3 22.85 3.88 -26.69
N LYS A 4 22.59 2.81 -27.44
CA LYS A 4 23.51 1.67 -27.52
C LYS A 4 24.90 2.08 -27.98
N GLY A 5 25.93 1.62 -27.27
CA GLY A 5 27.32 1.97 -27.50
C GLY A 5 27.80 3.18 -26.69
N TYR A 6 26.92 3.91 -26.00
CA TYR A 6 27.32 5.00 -25.10
C TYR A 6 28.25 4.49 -24.00
N LEU A 7 29.30 5.21 -23.68
CA LEU A 7 30.26 4.87 -22.63
C LEU A 7 29.95 5.70 -21.38
N LEU A 8 29.14 5.17 -20.47
CA LEU A 8 28.73 5.83 -19.25
C LEU A 8 29.89 5.85 -18.24
N GLY A 9 30.19 7.01 -17.68
CA GLY A 9 31.25 7.17 -16.69
C GLY A 9 32.62 6.69 -17.19
N GLU A 10 32.89 6.80 -18.52
CA GLU A 10 34.12 6.35 -19.18
C GLU A 10 34.46 4.87 -18.97
N ARG A 11 33.50 4.06 -18.47
CA ARG A 11 33.74 2.66 -18.09
C ARG A 11 32.66 1.68 -18.53
N TYR A 12 31.37 2.06 -18.50
CA TYR A 12 30.27 1.14 -18.71
C TYR A 12 29.68 1.35 -20.10
N ARG A 13 30.00 0.45 -21.04
CA ARG A 13 29.48 0.50 -22.42
C ARG A 13 28.08 -0.07 -22.45
N ILE A 14 27.10 0.75 -22.79
CA ILE A 14 25.70 0.32 -22.92
C ILE A 14 25.54 -0.65 -24.07
N LEU A 15 25.02 -1.83 -23.79
CA LEU A 15 24.78 -2.89 -24.78
C LEU A 15 23.31 -2.96 -25.21
N ASP A 16 22.37 -2.85 -24.24
CA ASP A 16 20.94 -2.96 -24.49
C ASP A 16 20.13 -2.35 -23.34
N THR A 17 18.79 -2.21 -23.53
CA THR A 17 17.87 -1.82 -22.46
C THR A 17 17.27 -3.08 -21.83
N LEU A 18 17.36 -3.22 -20.50
CA LEU A 18 16.77 -4.30 -19.73
C LEU A 18 15.35 -3.97 -19.26
N GLY A 19 15.09 -2.68 -18.96
CA GLY A 19 13.78 -2.26 -18.50
C GLY A 19 13.63 -0.75 -18.39
N GLU A 20 12.38 -0.29 -18.52
CA GLU A 20 12.00 1.12 -18.37
C GLU A 20 11.07 1.25 -17.16
N GLY A 21 11.51 2.04 -16.17
CA GLY A 21 10.74 2.29 -14.96
C GLY A 21 10.26 3.73 -14.83
N GLY A 22 9.36 3.97 -13.91
CA GLY A 22 8.82 5.31 -13.65
C GLY A 22 9.88 6.32 -13.18
N MET A 23 10.92 5.87 -12.47
CA MET A 23 11.96 6.73 -11.90
C MET A 23 13.32 6.58 -12.62
N ALA A 24 13.66 5.40 -13.07
CA ALA A 24 14.94 5.07 -13.66
C ALA A 24 14.79 4.03 -14.77
N ASN A 25 15.71 4.03 -15.71
CA ASN A 25 15.86 2.99 -16.73
C ASN A 25 17.01 2.07 -16.37
N VAL A 26 16.89 0.80 -16.68
CA VAL A 26 17.93 -0.21 -16.44
C VAL A 26 18.49 -0.68 -17.78
N TYR A 27 19.81 -0.65 -17.89
CA TYR A 27 20.53 -1.03 -19.08
C TYR A 27 21.45 -2.22 -18.83
N LEU A 28 21.57 -3.11 -19.80
CA LEU A 28 22.69 -4.05 -19.87
C LEU A 28 23.92 -3.28 -20.35
N ALA A 29 25.02 -3.40 -19.62
CA ALA A 29 26.30 -2.79 -20.01
C ALA A 29 27.46 -3.77 -19.86
N GLU A 30 28.56 -3.44 -20.52
CA GLU A 30 29.86 -4.07 -20.34
C GLU A 30 30.77 -3.17 -19.52
N ASP A 31 31.25 -3.65 -18.39
CA ASP A 31 32.37 -3.04 -17.68
C ASP A 31 33.64 -3.31 -18.49
N ILE A 32 34.13 -2.34 -19.27
CA ILE A 32 35.28 -2.51 -20.19
C ILE A 32 36.61 -2.75 -19.46
N ILE A 33 36.69 -2.41 -18.16
CA ILE A 33 37.90 -2.64 -17.36
C ILE A 33 37.93 -4.08 -16.87
N LEU A 34 36.81 -4.59 -16.31
CA LEU A 34 36.72 -5.93 -15.75
C LEU A 34 36.21 -6.97 -16.77
N GLN A 35 35.89 -6.56 -18.00
CA GLN A 35 35.40 -7.40 -19.10
C GLN A 35 34.22 -8.31 -18.67
N ARG A 36 33.25 -7.74 -17.97
CA ARG A 36 32.06 -8.43 -17.49
C ARG A 36 30.79 -7.66 -17.79
N LYS A 37 29.67 -8.39 -17.92
CA LYS A 37 28.34 -7.79 -18.02
C LYS A 37 27.88 -7.28 -16.66
N VAL A 38 27.23 -6.12 -16.65
CA VAL A 38 26.64 -5.46 -15.47
C VAL A 38 25.26 -4.89 -15.84
N ALA A 39 24.40 -4.73 -14.85
CA ALA A 39 23.17 -3.96 -14.99
C ALA A 39 23.40 -2.54 -14.49
N VAL A 40 22.99 -1.55 -15.26
CA VAL A 40 23.17 -0.14 -14.89
C VAL A 40 21.82 0.55 -14.80
N LYS A 41 21.43 0.95 -13.59
CA LYS A 41 20.22 1.71 -13.32
C LYS A 41 20.55 3.20 -13.37
N VAL A 42 19.90 3.93 -14.28
CA VAL A 42 20.16 5.35 -14.53
C VAL A 42 18.90 6.14 -14.27
N LEU A 43 19.01 7.20 -13.47
CA LEU A 43 17.89 8.10 -13.19
C LEU A 43 17.41 8.77 -14.48
N ARG A 44 16.10 8.88 -14.68
CA ARG A 44 15.52 9.53 -15.86
C ARG A 44 15.85 11.02 -15.89
N LEU A 45 16.16 11.53 -17.09
CA LEU A 45 16.55 12.92 -17.35
C LEU A 45 15.50 13.95 -16.92
N ASP A 46 14.22 13.62 -17.11
CA ASP A 46 13.08 14.48 -16.76
C ASP A 46 12.89 14.65 -15.24
N LEU A 47 13.43 13.73 -14.45
CA LEU A 47 13.32 13.71 -12.98
C LEU A 47 14.55 14.23 -12.23
N GLN A 48 15.62 14.59 -12.94
CA GLN A 48 16.88 15.05 -12.32
C GLN A 48 16.75 16.33 -11.48
N LYS A 49 15.80 17.18 -11.82
CA LYS A 49 15.56 18.44 -11.09
C LYS A 49 14.74 18.24 -9.81
N GLU A 50 14.20 17.06 -9.60
CA GLU A 50 13.43 16.73 -8.41
C GLU A 50 14.34 16.23 -7.29
N SER A 51 14.74 17.12 -6.39
CA SER A 51 15.65 16.82 -5.27
C SER A 51 15.21 15.62 -4.42
N GLN A 52 13.92 15.40 -4.28
CA GLN A 52 13.38 14.25 -3.56
C GLN A 52 13.64 12.92 -4.27
N ILE A 53 13.56 12.89 -5.60
CA ILE A 53 13.79 11.67 -6.39
C ILE A 53 15.29 11.34 -6.39
N LEU A 54 16.14 12.35 -6.55
CA LEU A 54 17.59 12.19 -6.45
C LEU A 54 18.01 11.63 -5.07
N ALA A 55 17.49 12.21 -3.99
CA ALA A 55 17.78 11.76 -2.63
C ALA A 55 17.28 10.32 -2.36
N ARG A 56 16.21 9.88 -3.05
CA ARG A 56 15.71 8.50 -2.99
C ARG A 56 16.65 7.55 -3.70
N PHE A 57 17.04 7.87 -4.93
CA PHE A 57 17.96 7.07 -5.71
C PHE A 57 19.29 6.84 -4.96
N GLN A 58 19.83 7.90 -4.34
CA GLN A 58 21.04 7.80 -3.53
C GLN A 58 20.86 6.93 -2.27
N ARG A 59 19.73 7.06 -1.58
CA ARG A 59 19.43 6.23 -0.40
C ARG A 59 19.23 4.77 -0.75
N GLU A 60 18.58 4.47 -1.88
CA GLU A 60 18.42 3.10 -2.39
C GLU A 60 19.79 2.47 -2.67
N ALA A 61 20.66 3.22 -3.38
CA ALA A 61 22.01 2.76 -3.66
C ALA A 61 22.82 2.48 -2.38
N LEU A 62 22.74 3.38 -1.40
CA LEU A 62 23.44 3.22 -0.11
C LEU A 62 22.90 2.02 0.69
N ALA A 63 21.57 1.93 0.86
CA ALA A 63 20.96 0.84 1.62
C ALA A 63 21.24 -0.54 1.00
N THR A 64 21.21 -0.63 -0.34
CA THR A 64 21.49 -1.89 -1.03
C THR A 64 22.98 -2.24 -0.98
N SER A 65 23.89 -1.25 -0.99
CA SER A 65 25.34 -1.49 -0.92
C SER A 65 25.80 -2.10 0.43
N GLU A 66 25.02 -1.90 1.50
CA GLU A 66 25.29 -2.49 2.82
C GLU A 66 24.85 -3.96 2.93
N LEU A 67 24.04 -4.46 1.96
CA LEU A 67 23.51 -5.81 1.97
C LEU A 67 24.38 -6.74 1.11
N SER A 68 25.13 -7.65 1.76
CA SER A 68 25.91 -8.68 1.08
C SER A 68 25.29 -10.05 1.34
N HIS A 69 24.62 -10.63 0.31
CA HIS A 69 23.94 -11.93 0.40
C HIS A 69 23.87 -12.59 -0.99
N PRO A 70 24.01 -13.93 -1.09
CA PRO A 70 23.92 -14.62 -2.38
C PRO A 70 22.59 -14.40 -3.12
N ASN A 71 21.52 -14.15 -2.37
CA ASN A 71 20.17 -13.95 -2.91
C ASN A 71 19.73 -12.46 -2.94
N ILE A 72 20.67 -11.53 -2.87
CA ILE A 72 20.44 -10.08 -3.06
C ILE A 72 21.31 -9.62 -4.22
N VAL A 73 20.77 -8.81 -5.11
CA VAL A 73 21.54 -8.18 -6.20
C VAL A 73 22.58 -7.23 -5.62
N SER A 74 23.86 -7.49 -5.91
CA SER A 74 24.96 -6.68 -5.36
C SER A 74 25.09 -5.37 -6.12
N VAL A 75 25.23 -4.25 -5.40
CA VAL A 75 25.66 -2.96 -5.96
C VAL A 75 27.18 -2.99 -6.10
N LEU A 76 27.68 -2.73 -7.29
CA LEU A 76 29.10 -2.80 -7.65
C LEU A 76 29.77 -1.44 -7.69
N ASP A 77 29.00 -0.40 -8.09
CA ASP A 77 29.50 0.96 -8.23
C ASP A 77 28.34 1.97 -8.23
N VAL A 78 28.61 3.21 -7.89
CA VAL A 78 27.66 4.33 -7.93
C VAL A 78 28.39 5.55 -8.47
N GLY A 79 27.80 6.24 -9.44
CA GLY A 79 28.45 7.39 -10.06
C GLY A 79 27.48 8.43 -10.61
N THR A 80 28.07 9.44 -11.22
CA THR A 80 27.33 10.47 -11.94
C THR A 80 28.08 10.77 -13.25
N ASP A 81 27.36 10.74 -14.36
CA ASP A 81 27.90 11.02 -15.68
C ASP A 81 27.12 12.19 -16.31
N HIS A 82 27.79 13.29 -16.65
CA HIS A 82 27.17 14.52 -17.15
C HIS A 82 25.93 14.99 -16.34
N GLY A 83 25.98 14.82 -15.02
CA GLY A 83 24.88 15.16 -14.13
C GLY A 83 23.81 14.06 -14.01
N LEU A 84 23.94 12.91 -14.68
CA LEU A 84 23.08 11.73 -14.62
C LEU A 84 23.56 10.78 -13.52
N PRO A 85 22.85 10.64 -12.40
CA PRO A 85 23.19 9.64 -11.41
C PRO A 85 22.91 8.24 -11.95
N TYR A 86 23.84 7.32 -11.70
CA TYR A 86 23.70 5.92 -12.05
C TYR A 86 24.18 5.01 -10.91
N MET A 87 23.66 3.79 -10.90
CA MET A 87 24.06 2.71 -10.01
C MET A 87 24.35 1.46 -10.84
N VAL A 88 25.52 0.88 -10.65
CA VAL A 88 25.96 -0.34 -11.33
C VAL A 88 25.74 -1.53 -10.42
N MET A 89 25.08 -2.53 -10.93
CA MET A 89 24.71 -3.74 -10.21
C MET A 89 25.22 -4.97 -10.94
N GLU A 90 25.29 -6.10 -10.23
CA GLU A 90 25.52 -7.38 -10.90
C GLU A 90 24.40 -7.66 -11.91
N TYR A 91 24.78 -8.21 -13.05
CA TYR A 91 23.82 -8.67 -14.05
C TYR A 91 23.40 -10.11 -13.76
N VAL A 92 22.10 -10.34 -13.60
CA VAL A 92 21.50 -11.67 -13.43
C VAL A 92 20.99 -12.13 -14.79
N ASP A 93 21.57 -13.21 -15.32
CA ASP A 93 21.22 -13.75 -16.64
C ASP A 93 20.09 -14.77 -16.54
N GLY A 94 18.86 -14.29 -16.64
CA GLY A 94 17.65 -15.12 -16.60
C GLY A 94 16.38 -14.28 -16.45
N PRO A 95 15.20 -14.93 -16.37
CA PRO A 95 13.92 -14.26 -16.23
C PRO A 95 13.71 -13.67 -14.84
N ASP A 96 12.72 -12.79 -14.69
CA ASP A 96 12.16 -12.51 -13.39
C ASP A 96 11.22 -13.65 -12.91
N LEU A 97 10.90 -13.65 -11.63
CA LEU A 97 10.07 -14.71 -11.03
C LEU A 97 8.62 -14.68 -11.57
N LYS A 98 8.13 -13.53 -12.05
CA LYS A 98 6.80 -13.41 -12.64
C LYS A 98 6.72 -14.17 -13.97
N ASP A 99 7.72 -13.98 -14.81
CA ASP A 99 7.84 -14.69 -16.08
C ASP A 99 8.06 -16.19 -15.83
N TYR A 100 8.91 -16.53 -14.84
CA TYR A 100 9.14 -17.93 -14.46
C TYR A 100 7.85 -18.64 -14.01
N ILE A 101 7.05 -18.02 -13.15
CA ILE A 101 5.74 -18.55 -12.71
C ILE A 101 4.83 -18.74 -13.92
N ARG A 102 4.73 -17.72 -14.79
CA ARG A 102 3.85 -17.78 -15.98
C ARG A 102 4.20 -18.95 -16.90
N GLU A 103 5.49 -19.25 -17.08
CA GLU A 103 5.97 -20.24 -18.03
C GLU A 103 5.99 -21.66 -17.46
N ASN A 104 6.11 -21.81 -16.14
CA ASN A 104 6.34 -23.09 -15.49
C ASN A 104 5.21 -23.56 -14.56
N SER A 105 4.16 -22.77 -14.35
CA SER A 105 3.04 -23.21 -13.50
C SER A 105 2.22 -24.33 -14.14
N PRO A 106 1.76 -25.31 -13.32
CA PRO A 106 1.93 -25.44 -11.87
C PRO A 106 3.34 -25.89 -11.48
N LEU A 107 3.88 -25.33 -10.41
CA LEU A 107 5.21 -25.69 -9.89
C LEU A 107 5.12 -26.87 -8.91
N ASP A 108 6.15 -27.70 -8.89
CA ASP A 108 6.33 -28.70 -7.82
C ASP A 108 6.50 -28.03 -6.47
N LEU A 109 5.88 -28.56 -5.39
CA LEU A 109 5.90 -27.94 -4.06
C LEU A 109 7.31 -27.87 -3.47
N HIS A 110 8.19 -28.84 -3.75
CA HIS A 110 9.59 -28.75 -3.30
C HIS A 110 10.35 -27.62 -4.01
N GLU A 111 10.03 -27.36 -5.28
CA GLU A 111 10.58 -26.21 -6.00
C GLU A 111 10.07 -24.89 -5.43
N VAL A 112 8.78 -24.82 -5.06
CA VAL A 112 8.21 -23.66 -4.36
C VAL A 112 8.95 -23.39 -3.05
N ILE A 113 9.15 -24.42 -2.21
CA ILE A 113 9.92 -24.30 -0.95
C ILE A 113 11.34 -23.80 -1.22
N ARG A 114 12.03 -24.39 -2.21
CA ARG A 114 13.41 -24.01 -2.58
C ARG A 114 13.53 -22.54 -3.00
N ILE A 115 12.57 -22.03 -3.77
CA ILE A 115 12.51 -20.63 -4.18
C ILE A 115 12.26 -19.72 -2.96
N MET A 116 11.26 -20.08 -2.17
CA MET A 116 10.87 -19.31 -0.99
C MET A 116 11.94 -19.27 0.10
N ASP A 117 12.67 -20.38 0.30
CA ASP A 117 13.81 -20.44 1.21
C ASP A 117 14.84 -19.34 0.91
N GLN A 118 15.20 -19.19 -0.37
CA GLN A 118 16.14 -18.18 -0.84
C GLN A 118 15.59 -16.75 -0.66
N ILE A 119 14.31 -16.54 -0.96
CA ILE A 119 13.64 -15.23 -0.78
C ILE A 119 13.64 -14.86 0.70
N LEU A 120 13.19 -15.75 1.58
CA LEU A 120 13.10 -15.52 3.02
C LEU A 120 14.48 -15.31 3.66
N SER A 121 15.51 -16.03 3.19
CA SER A 121 16.90 -15.83 3.64
C SER A 121 17.39 -14.42 3.33
N ALA A 122 17.13 -13.91 2.12
CA ALA A 122 17.49 -12.56 1.72
C ALA A 122 16.73 -11.48 2.51
N VAL A 123 15.40 -11.67 2.67
CA VAL A 123 14.54 -10.74 3.42
C VAL A 123 14.94 -10.72 4.91
N ALA A 124 15.26 -11.87 5.50
CA ALA A 124 15.72 -11.95 6.89
C ALA A 124 17.02 -11.17 7.12
N LEU A 125 17.98 -11.25 6.18
CA LEU A 125 19.21 -10.45 6.25
C LEU A 125 18.89 -8.94 6.16
N ALA A 126 18.07 -8.52 5.20
CA ALA A 126 17.69 -7.12 5.04
C ALA A 126 17.01 -6.58 6.32
N HIS A 127 16.07 -7.34 6.88
CA HIS A 127 15.40 -6.98 8.12
C HIS A 127 16.33 -6.91 9.34
N LYS A 128 17.38 -7.73 9.38
CA LYS A 128 18.44 -7.66 10.41
C LYS A 128 19.22 -6.34 10.32
N HIS A 129 19.42 -5.82 9.12
CA HIS A 129 20.05 -4.51 8.87
C HIS A 129 19.04 -3.35 8.93
N ASN A 130 17.80 -3.58 9.40
CA ASN A 130 16.71 -2.60 9.43
C ASN A 130 16.33 -2.03 8.07
N VAL A 131 16.61 -2.76 6.99
CA VAL A 131 16.16 -2.44 5.63
C VAL A 131 14.86 -3.19 5.35
N ILE A 132 13.81 -2.44 5.04
CA ILE A 132 12.49 -2.94 4.64
C ILE A 132 12.36 -2.75 3.15
N HIS A 133 11.97 -3.79 2.41
CA HIS A 133 11.93 -3.75 0.94
C HIS A 133 10.79 -2.89 0.41
N ARG A 134 9.58 -3.00 0.98
CA ARG A 134 8.37 -2.19 0.70
C ARG A 134 7.68 -2.42 -0.65
N ASP A 135 8.36 -3.00 -1.64
CA ASP A 135 7.81 -3.32 -2.99
C ASP A 135 8.25 -4.73 -3.42
N LEU A 136 8.11 -5.72 -2.51
CA LEU A 136 8.36 -7.12 -2.84
C LEU A 136 7.27 -7.64 -3.78
N LYS A 137 7.72 -8.10 -4.95
CA LYS A 137 6.87 -8.68 -5.99
C LYS A 137 7.74 -9.55 -6.91
N PRO A 138 7.16 -10.50 -7.64
CA PRO A 138 7.92 -11.40 -8.51
C PRO A 138 8.77 -10.70 -9.57
N GLN A 139 8.36 -9.52 -10.06
CA GLN A 139 9.13 -8.75 -11.04
C GLN A 139 10.45 -8.19 -10.47
N ASN A 140 10.55 -8.03 -9.15
CA ASN A 140 11.77 -7.57 -8.46
C ASN A 140 12.63 -8.75 -7.97
N ILE A 141 12.29 -9.98 -8.35
CA ILE A 141 13.00 -11.20 -7.97
C ILE A 141 13.50 -11.85 -9.26
N LEU A 142 14.81 -11.84 -9.45
CA LEU A 142 15.46 -12.39 -10.64
C LEU A 142 15.89 -13.84 -10.37
N MET A 143 15.84 -14.69 -11.39
CA MET A 143 16.32 -16.07 -11.32
C MET A 143 17.43 -16.28 -12.33
N ASP A 144 18.60 -16.73 -11.88
CA ASP A 144 19.69 -17.09 -12.79
C ASP A 144 19.43 -18.44 -13.50
N LYS A 145 20.24 -18.78 -14.50
CA LYS A 145 20.16 -20.03 -15.26
C LYS A 145 20.36 -21.31 -14.43
N ARG A 146 20.83 -21.19 -13.19
CA ARG A 146 21.01 -22.29 -12.25
C ARG A 146 19.85 -22.41 -11.28
N GLY A 147 18.84 -21.54 -11.38
CA GLY A 147 17.70 -21.46 -10.48
C GLY A 147 17.98 -20.72 -9.16
N ASN A 148 19.09 -19.99 -9.04
CA ASN A 148 19.33 -19.16 -7.87
C ASN A 148 18.54 -17.87 -7.97
N ILE A 149 17.91 -17.49 -6.85
CA ILE A 149 17.12 -16.27 -6.73
C ILE A 149 17.99 -15.10 -6.31
N LYS A 150 17.73 -13.93 -6.87
CA LYS A 150 18.32 -12.66 -6.45
C LYS A 150 17.26 -11.56 -6.38
N ILE A 151 17.04 -11.01 -5.19
CA ILE A 151 16.13 -9.88 -4.98
C ILE A 151 16.83 -8.59 -5.42
N ALA A 152 16.17 -7.85 -6.30
CA ALA A 152 16.60 -6.55 -6.79
C ALA A 152 15.74 -5.44 -6.18
N ASP A 153 16.16 -4.18 -6.36
CA ASP A 153 15.38 -2.98 -6.05
C ASP A 153 14.84 -2.94 -4.61
N PHE A 154 15.76 -3.02 -3.62
CA PHE A 154 15.42 -2.73 -2.23
C PHE A 154 14.92 -1.29 -2.12
N GLY A 155 13.62 -1.14 -2.38
CA GLY A 155 12.97 0.13 -2.54
C GLY A 155 12.84 0.87 -1.22
N ILE A 156 13.48 2.02 -1.12
CA ILE A 156 12.98 3.07 -0.25
C ILE A 156 11.74 3.63 -0.95
N ALA A 157 10.75 2.76 -1.24
CA ALA A 157 9.50 3.17 -1.81
C ALA A 157 8.80 4.10 -0.82
N VAL A 158 8.49 5.24 -1.32
CA VAL A 158 7.69 6.29 -0.75
C VAL A 158 6.45 5.73 -0.09
N ALA A 159 6.09 6.29 1.04
CA ALA A 159 4.69 6.39 1.40
C ALA A 159 3.95 6.92 0.15
N LEU A 160 3.26 6.02 -0.54
CA LEU A 160 2.40 6.40 -1.65
C LEU A 160 1.36 7.35 -1.06
N ASN A 161 1.50 8.63 -1.33
CA ASN A 161 0.38 9.55 -1.15
C ASN A 161 -0.77 8.97 -1.98
N GLN A 162 -1.98 8.91 -1.43
CA GLN A 162 -3.18 8.36 -2.08
C GLN A 162 -3.41 8.87 -3.52
N SER A 163 -2.77 9.97 -3.91
CA SER A 163 -2.77 10.53 -5.26
C SER A 163 -1.88 9.80 -6.26
N SER A 164 -0.95 8.94 -5.83
CA SER A 164 -0.03 8.22 -6.72
C SER A 164 -0.60 6.90 -7.24
N ILE A 165 -1.60 6.31 -6.58
CA ILE A 165 -2.22 5.02 -6.95
C ILE A 165 -2.94 5.09 -8.31
N THR A 166 -3.25 6.28 -8.81
CA THR A 166 -4.08 6.47 -10.01
C THR A 166 -3.30 6.84 -11.28
N GLN A 167 -1.99 7.02 -11.26
CA GLN A 167 -1.32 7.76 -12.35
C GLN A 167 -0.28 7.01 -13.20
N THR A 168 0.11 5.76 -12.91
CA THR A 168 1.11 5.08 -13.78
C THR A 168 0.85 3.58 -13.91
N ASN A 169 1.06 3.03 -15.13
CA ASN A 169 0.97 1.59 -15.43
C ASN A 169 1.90 0.72 -14.55
N SER A 170 2.98 1.28 -13.98
CA SER A 170 3.90 0.59 -13.08
C SER A 170 3.28 0.31 -11.69
N VAL A 171 2.30 1.11 -11.26
CA VAL A 171 1.55 0.90 -10.01
C VAL A 171 0.60 -0.30 -10.13
N MET A 172 0.12 -0.59 -11.34
CA MET A 172 -0.85 -1.67 -11.57
C MET A 172 -0.30 -3.06 -11.22
N GLY A 173 1.01 -3.30 -11.41
CA GLY A 173 1.66 -4.56 -11.01
C GLY A 173 1.90 -4.70 -9.50
N SER A 174 2.30 -3.61 -8.82
CA SER A 174 2.66 -3.64 -7.41
C SER A 174 1.45 -3.80 -6.47
N VAL A 175 0.27 -3.34 -6.88
CA VAL A 175 -0.94 -3.36 -6.03
C VAL A 175 -1.36 -4.78 -5.63
N HIS A 176 -1.04 -5.80 -6.44
CA HIS A 176 -1.38 -7.20 -6.15
C HIS A 176 -0.63 -7.79 -4.94
N TYR A 177 0.47 -7.17 -4.52
CA TYR A 177 1.33 -7.65 -3.41
C TYR A 177 1.36 -6.70 -2.22
N MET A 178 0.60 -5.61 -2.29
CA MET A 178 0.60 -4.55 -1.28
C MET A 178 -0.12 -5.00 -0.01
N SER A 179 0.49 -4.75 1.14
CA SER A 179 -0.12 -5.09 2.43
C SER A 179 -1.31 -4.18 2.77
N PRO A 180 -2.24 -4.63 3.63
CA PRO A 180 -3.40 -3.84 4.07
C PRO A 180 -3.01 -2.48 4.65
N GLU A 181 -1.95 -2.42 5.46
CA GLU A 181 -1.44 -1.17 6.05
C GLU A 181 -0.84 -0.23 5.00
N GLN A 182 -0.12 -0.75 4.00
CA GLN A 182 0.36 0.06 2.87
C GLN A 182 -0.81 0.68 2.09
N THR A 183 -1.83 -0.11 1.82
CA THR A 183 -3.04 0.34 1.12
C THR A 183 -3.77 1.45 1.87
N ARG A 184 -3.79 1.39 3.21
CA ARG A 184 -4.37 2.44 4.06
C ARG A 184 -3.46 3.67 4.25
N GLY A 185 -2.23 3.65 3.70
CA GLY A 185 -1.23 4.71 3.91
C GLY A 185 -0.62 4.70 5.31
N GLY A 186 -0.66 3.55 5.98
CA GLY A 186 -0.08 3.32 7.30
C GLY A 186 1.44 3.12 7.27
N LEU A 187 2.01 2.85 8.44
CA LEU A 187 3.44 2.60 8.59
C LEU A 187 3.81 1.24 7.99
N VAL A 188 4.78 1.26 7.09
CA VAL A 188 5.35 0.03 6.48
C VAL A 188 6.41 -0.54 7.40
N THR A 189 6.26 -1.81 7.77
CA THR A 189 7.14 -2.52 8.69
C THR A 189 7.67 -3.82 8.07
N LYS A 190 8.45 -4.59 8.82
CA LYS A 190 8.91 -5.94 8.43
C LYS A 190 7.73 -6.87 8.13
N GLN A 191 6.60 -6.71 8.84
CA GLN A 191 5.38 -7.48 8.62
C GLN A 191 4.70 -7.14 7.28
N SER A 192 4.95 -5.95 6.73
CA SER A 192 4.46 -5.61 5.38
C SER A 192 5.19 -6.41 4.30
N ASP A 193 6.51 -6.59 4.42
CA ASP A 193 7.27 -7.45 3.51
C ASP A 193 6.86 -8.93 3.67
N ILE A 194 6.62 -9.40 4.91
CA ILE A 194 6.12 -10.77 5.17
C ILE A 194 4.77 -11.01 4.49
N TYR A 195 3.87 -10.02 4.51
CA TYR A 195 2.61 -10.10 3.77
C TYR A 195 2.84 -10.27 2.27
N SER A 196 3.69 -9.41 1.69
CA SER A 196 4.02 -9.50 0.26
C SER A 196 4.65 -10.84 -0.12
N VAL A 197 5.53 -11.38 0.74
CA VAL A 197 6.13 -12.72 0.59
C VAL A 197 5.06 -13.81 0.66
N GLY A 198 4.06 -13.67 1.55
CA GLY A 198 2.91 -14.58 1.62
C GLY A 198 2.08 -14.58 0.33
N ILE A 199 1.87 -13.42 -0.30
CA ILE A 199 1.19 -13.32 -1.61
C ILE A 199 2.03 -13.96 -2.72
N ILE A 200 3.35 -13.81 -2.69
CA ILE A 200 4.26 -14.47 -3.64
C ILE A 200 4.18 -15.99 -3.47
N LEU A 201 4.18 -16.50 -2.23
CA LEU A 201 4.02 -17.93 -1.95
C LEU A 201 2.69 -18.47 -2.48
N TYR A 202 1.58 -17.75 -2.24
CA TYR A 202 0.27 -18.11 -2.82
C TYR A 202 0.34 -18.22 -4.35
N GLU A 203 0.98 -17.26 -5.01
CA GLU A 203 1.12 -17.25 -6.46
C GLU A 203 2.02 -18.36 -6.99
N LEU A 204 3.12 -18.68 -6.29
CA LEU A 204 3.99 -19.81 -6.65
C LEU A 204 3.25 -21.15 -6.60
N ILE A 205 2.38 -21.36 -5.59
CA ILE A 205 1.60 -22.59 -5.45
C ILE A 205 0.49 -22.65 -6.51
N THR A 206 -0.25 -21.55 -6.72
CA THR A 206 -1.49 -21.56 -7.51
C THR A 206 -1.31 -21.10 -8.97
N GLY A 207 -0.17 -20.51 -9.32
CA GLY A 207 0.08 -19.83 -10.61
C GLY A 207 -0.68 -18.51 -10.77
N LYS A 208 -1.41 -18.03 -9.75
CA LYS A 208 -2.28 -16.84 -9.84
C LYS A 208 -2.23 -16.03 -8.55
N VAL A 209 -2.35 -14.70 -8.69
CA VAL A 209 -2.52 -13.83 -7.52
C VAL A 209 -3.89 -14.05 -6.86
N PRO A 210 -4.01 -13.90 -5.52
CA PRO A 210 -5.27 -14.16 -4.82
C PRO A 210 -6.38 -13.16 -5.19
N PHE A 211 -6.02 -11.91 -5.46
CA PHE A 211 -6.97 -10.84 -5.73
C PHE A 211 -6.75 -10.21 -7.10
N ASN A 212 -7.83 -10.09 -7.87
CA ASN A 212 -7.90 -9.42 -9.15
C ASN A 212 -9.05 -8.40 -9.17
N GLY A 213 -8.97 -7.41 -10.04
CA GLY A 213 -10.00 -6.38 -10.20
C GLY A 213 -9.73 -5.47 -11.39
N ASP A 214 -10.77 -4.73 -11.81
CA ASP A 214 -10.68 -3.86 -12.99
C ASP A 214 -9.86 -2.58 -12.74
N THR A 215 -9.62 -2.24 -11.48
CA THR A 215 -8.86 -1.05 -11.11
C THR A 215 -7.87 -1.36 -9.97
N PRO A 216 -6.73 -0.65 -9.89
CA PRO A 216 -5.80 -0.79 -8.76
C PRO A 216 -6.48 -0.57 -7.40
N VAL A 217 -7.45 0.34 -7.34
CA VAL A 217 -8.20 0.64 -6.11
C VAL A 217 -9.06 -0.55 -5.68
N SER A 218 -9.71 -1.23 -6.62
CA SER A 218 -10.53 -2.42 -6.30
C SER A 218 -9.67 -3.57 -5.78
N ILE A 219 -8.47 -3.79 -6.34
CA ILE A 219 -7.52 -4.80 -5.87
C ILE A 219 -7.01 -4.43 -4.46
N ALA A 220 -6.63 -3.17 -4.26
CA ALA A 220 -6.18 -2.66 -2.97
C ALA A 220 -7.23 -2.85 -1.86
N LEU A 221 -8.52 -2.59 -2.16
CA LEU A 221 -9.61 -2.82 -1.20
C LEU A 221 -9.76 -4.29 -0.83
N LYS A 222 -9.56 -5.23 -1.76
CA LYS A 222 -9.60 -6.66 -1.46
C LYS A 222 -8.52 -7.08 -0.48
N HIS A 223 -7.28 -6.56 -0.60
CA HIS A 223 -6.24 -6.80 0.40
C HIS A 223 -6.64 -6.35 1.81
N VAL A 224 -7.49 -5.33 1.91
CA VAL A 224 -7.98 -4.81 3.20
C VAL A 224 -9.17 -5.58 3.75
N GLN A 225 -10.07 -6.07 2.89
CA GLN A 225 -11.42 -6.52 3.28
C GLN A 225 -11.66 -8.01 3.06
N GLU A 226 -11.07 -8.61 2.04
CA GLU A 226 -11.33 -10.00 1.66
C GLU A 226 -10.26 -10.93 2.25
N GLU A 227 -10.69 -12.10 2.76
CA GLU A 227 -9.76 -13.17 3.16
C GLU A 227 -9.06 -13.77 1.94
N ILE A 228 -7.88 -14.34 2.15
CA ILE A 228 -7.17 -15.07 1.10
C ILE A 228 -7.98 -16.29 0.70
N PRO A 229 -8.25 -16.50 -0.61
CA PRO A 229 -8.97 -17.68 -1.06
C PRO A 229 -8.21 -18.95 -0.70
N SER A 230 -8.92 -19.97 -0.17
CA SER A 230 -8.30 -21.25 0.17
C SER A 230 -7.63 -21.88 -1.05
N ILE A 231 -6.41 -22.34 -0.85
CA ILE A 231 -5.65 -23.12 -1.84
C ILE A 231 -6.21 -24.53 -1.91
N ARG A 232 -6.47 -25.14 -0.74
CA ARG A 232 -6.94 -26.52 -0.60
C ARG A 232 -8.35 -26.76 -1.13
N GLU A 233 -9.19 -25.73 -1.21
CA GLU A 233 -10.49 -25.84 -1.89
C GLU A 233 -10.33 -26.14 -3.40
N LYS A 234 -9.22 -25.73 -4.01
CA LYS A 234 -8.93 -25.94 -5.44
C LYS A 234 -7.98 -27.09 -5.68
N ASP A 235 -7.03 -27.29 -4.76
CA ASP A 235 -6.00 -28.32 -4.81
C ASP A 235 -5.85 -28.99 -3.44
N PRO A 236 -6.64 -30.04 -3.16
CA PRO A 236 -6.60 -30.73 -1.86
C PRO A 236 -5.26 -31.48 -1.59
N GLU A 237 -4.39 -31.65 -2.59
CA GLU A 237 -3.08 -32.29 -2.42
C GLU A 237 -2.07 -31.38 -1.70
N VAL A 238 -2.35 -30.07 -1.64
CA VAL A 238 -1.51 -29.14 -0.88
C VAL A 238 -1.67 -29.40 0.63
N PRO A 239 -0.59 -29.65 1.39
CA PRO A 239 -0.66 -29.86 2.84
C PRO A 239 -1.25 -28.66 3.58
N GLN A 240 -2.03 -28.92 4.66
CA GLN A 240 -2.62 -27.85 5.45
C GLN A 240 -1.55 -26.94 6.08
N ALA A 241 -0.43 -27.51 6.49
CA ALA A 241 0.69 -26.74 7.02
C ALA A 241 1.21 -25.69 6.02
N LEU A 242 1.32 -26.05 4.73
CA LEU A 242 1.76 -25.09 3.70
C LEU A 242 0.71 -23.99 3.46
N GLU A 243 -0.57 -24.33 3.43
CA GLU A 243 -1.64 -23.34 3.36
C GLU A 243 -1.63 -22.43 4.60
N ASN A 244 -1.38 -22.98 5.81
CA ASN A 244 -1.27 -22.22 7.05
C ASN A 244 -0.14 -21.19 7.00
N VAL A 245 1.01 -21.51 6.38
CA VAL A 245 2.09 -20.53 6.18
C VAL A 245 1.58 -19.34 5.35
N VAL A 246 0.83 -19.59 4.28
CA VAL A 246 0.22 -18.50 3.47
C VAL A 246 -0.77 -17.70 4.30
N LEU A 247 -1.71 -18.36 4.98
CA LEU A 247 -2.75 -17.70 5.77
C LEU A 247 -2.16 -16.83 6.87
N ARG A 248 -1.15 -17.35 7.60
CA ARG A 248 -0.49 -16.59 8.67
C ARG A 248 0.31 -15.41 8.11
N ALA A 249 1.09 -15.60 7.06
CA ALA A 249 1.84 -14.51 6.43
C ALA A 249 0.93 -13.38 5.92
N THR A 250 -0.28 -13.73 5.44
CA THR A 250 -1.23 -12.80 4.82
C THR A 250 -2.37 -12.37 5.76
N ALA A 251 -2.25 -12.61 7.06
CA ALA A 251 -3.20 -12.12 8.06
C ALA A 251 -3.38 -10.59 7.96
N LYS A 252 -4.62 -10.11 8.15
CA LYS A 252 -4.95 -8.68 7.97
C LYS A 252 -4.29 -7.81 9.02
N ASP A 253 -4.29 -8.27 10.28
CA ASP A 253 -3.56 -7.60 11.35
C ASP A 253 -2.08 -8.02 11.31
N PRO A 254 -1.13 -7.07 11.25
CA PRO A 254 0.30 -7.39 11.28
C PRO A 254 0.76 -8.20 12.50
N ARG A 255 0.01 -8.13 13.63
CA ARG A 255 0.31 -8.85 14.88
C ARG A 255 0.04 -10.36 14.79
N ASP A 256 -0.84 -10.78 13.87
CA ASP A 256 -1.16 -12.18 13.63
C ASP A 256 -0.19 -12.85 12.64
N ARG A 257 0.69 -12.05 12.00
CA ARG A 257 1.71 -12.54 11.07
C ARG A 257 2.93 -13.08 11.83
N TYR A 258 3.89 -13.59 11.09
CA TYR A 258 5.21 -13.94 11.63
C TYR A 258 5.92 -12.71 12.17
N GLU A 259 6.66 -12.87 13.29
CA GLU A 259 7.46 -11.78 13.87
C GLU A 259 8.68 -11.45 12.99
N SER A 260 9.18 -12.45 12.24
CA SER A 260 10.34 -12.30 11.37
C SER A 260 10.25 -13.21 10.14
N ALA A 261 10.97 -12.84 9.07
CA ALA A 261 11.13 -13.68 7.89
C ALA A 261 11.84 -15.00 8.23
N GLN A 262 12.70 -15.04 9.25
CA GLN A 262 13.33 -16.28 9.70
C GLN A 262 12.34 -17.23 10.36
N GLU A 263 11.37 -16.72 11.14
CA GLU A 263 10.30 -17.54 11.70
C GLU A 263 9.43 -18.13 10.60
N MET A 264 9.02 -17.33 9.60
CA MET A 264 8.28 -17.82 8.44
C MET A 264 9.07 -18.88 7.67
N LYS A 265 10.39 -18.70 7.49
CA LYS A 265 11.25 -19.68 6.85
C LYS A 265 11.25 -21.02 7.60
N ASN A 266 11.44 -20.99 8.92
CA ASN A 266 11.48 -22.20 9.74
C ASN A 266 10.15 -22.98 9.68
N ASP A 267 9.03 -22.30 9.63
CA ASP A 267 7.71 -22.92 9.51
C ASP A 267 7.50 -23.51 8.10
N LEU A 268 7.93 -22.78 7.07
CA LEU A 268 7.88 -23.24 5.68
C LEU A 268 8.72 -24.49 5.43
N ASP A 269 9.94 -24.56 6.01
CA ASP A 269 10.89 -25.66 5.81
C ASP A 269 10.31 -27.04 6.21
N THR A 270 9.37 -27.06 7.17
CA THR A 270 8.71 -28.29 7.64
C THR A 270 7.29 -28.46 7.12
N SER A 271 6.80 -27.55 6.27
CA SER A 271 5.39 -27.52 5.85
C SER A 271 4.98 -28.68 4.92
N LEU A 272 5.93 -29.46 4.40
CA LEU A 272 5.70 -30.66 3.61
C LEU A 272 5.93 -31.96 4.42
N ASP A 273 6.20 -31.86 5.72
CA ASP A 273 6.41 -33.03 6.58
C ASP A 273 5.07 -33.77 6.80
N LYS A 274 5.09 -35.09 6.74
CA LYS A 274 3.87 -35.93 6.81
C LYS A 274 3.09 -35.79 8.12
N ASP A 275 3.75 -35.50 9.21
CA ASP A 275 3.15 -35.28 10.54
C ASP A 275 2.43 -33.94 10.66
N ARG A 276 2.59 -33.06 9.65
CA ARG A 276 1.96 -31.75 9.57
C ARG A 276 0.88 -31.64 8.48
N GLU A 277 0.61 -32.72 7.76
CA GLU A 277 -0.31 -32.71 6.61
C GLU A 277 -1.74 -32.29 7.01
N ASP A 278 -2.20 -32.74 8.19
CA ASP A 278 -3.56 -32.51 8.70
C ASP A 278 -3.59 -31.51 9.89
N GLU A 279 -2.73 -30.51 9.91
CA GLU A 279 -2.81 -29.45 10.91
C GLU A 279 -4.18 -28.76 10.90
N PRO A 280 -4.66 -28.22 12.04
CA PRO A 280 -5.84 -27.37 12.04
C PRO A 280 -5.58 -26.10 11.23
N VAL A 281 -6.62 -25.62 10.52
CA VAL A 281 -6.53 -24.36 9.75
C VAL A 281 -6.13 -23.22 10.68
N PHE A 282 -5.16 -22.41 10.24
CA PHE A 282 -4.75 -21.21 10.98
C PHE A 282 -5.91 -20.21 11.11
N VAL A 283 -6.15 -19.74 12.33
CA VAL A 283 -7.16 -18.72 12.64
C VAL A 283 -6.46 -17.53 13.32
N PRO A 284 -6.57 -16.31 12.76
CA PRO A 284 -5.99 -15.12 13.38
C PRO A 284 -6.64 -14.79 14.73
N ASP A 285 -5.84 -14.41 15.74
CA ASP A 285 -6.33 -14.00 17.08
C ASP A 285 -7.01 -12.62 17.08
N HIS A 286 -6.52 -11.71 16.22
CA HIS A 286 -6.98 -10.31 16.11
C HIS A 286 -7.86 -10.08 14.89
N GLY A 287 -8.61 -11.09 14.44
CA GLY A 287 -9.43 -11.03 13.22
C GLY A 287 -10.38 -9.83 13.19
N VAL A 288 -10.70 -9.37 11.96
CA VAL A 288 -11.47 -8.15 11.60
C VAL A 288 -12.92 -8.12 12.17
N ASN A 289 -13.27 -8.95 13.12
CA ASN A 289 -14.62 -9.13 13.66
C ASN A 289 -14.99 -8.25 14.85
N ASN A 290 -14.44 -7.03 14.97
CA ASN A 290 -14.84 -6.10 16.04
C ASN A 290 -15.63 -4.86 15.58
N ASP A 291 -16.20 -4.87 14.38
CA ASP A 291 -17.31 -3.95 14.05
C ASP A 291 -18.69 -4.62 14.19
N LYS A 292 -18.85 -5.51 15.17
CA LYS A 292 -20.20 -5.75 15.70
C LYS A 292 -20.57 -4.49 16.47
N THR A 293 -21.34 -3.64 15.82
CA THR A 293 -22.17 -2.62 16.49
C THR A 293 -22.68 -3.26 17.78
N ILE A 294 -22.22 -2.77 18.93
CA ILE A 294 -22.76 -3.13 20.22
C ILE A 294 -24.21 -2.67 20.18
N ILE A 295 -25.13 -3.58 19.87
CA ILE A 295 -26.55 -3.38 20.12
C ILE A 295 -26.65 -3.40 21.64
N LEU A 296 -26.68 -2.20 22.23
CA LEU A 296 -27.05 -2.02 23.63
C LEU A 296 -28.36 -2.77 23.85
N PRO A 297 -28.46 -3.69 24.84
CA PRO A 297 -29.70 -4.36 25.13
C PRO A 297 -30.72 -3.30 25.52
N ALA A 298 -31.83 -3.26 24.77
CA ALA A 298 -32.96 -2.42 25.07
C ALA A 298 -33.40 -2.70 26.52
N PHE A 299 -33.47 -1.66 27.33
CA PHE A 299 -34.00 -1.70 28.69
C PHE A 299 -35.36 -2.39 28.67
N LYS A 300 -35.46 -3.59 29.26
CA LYS A 300 -36.72 -4.23 29.58
C LYS A 300 -37.42 -3.37 30.61
N SER A 301 -38.49 -2.70 30.21
CA SER A 301 -39.43 -2.09 31.12
C SER A 301 -40.09 -3.21 31.95
N VAL A 302 -39.90 -3.10 33.26
CA VAL A 302 -40.58 -3.90 34.27
C VAL A 302 -42.08 -3.64 34.16
N LYS A 303 -42.88 -4.68 33.88
CA LYS A 303 -44.29 -4.72 34.21
C LYS A 303 -44.52 -5.78 35.27
N LYS A 304 -45.17 -5.34 36.36
CA LYS A 304 -45.58 -6.07 37.51
C LYS A 304 -46.70 -7.07 37.22
N ASP A 305 -46.59 -8.21 37.86
CA ASP A 305 -47.53 -9.16 38.43
C ASP A 305 -49.01 -9.23 38.00
N GLY A 306 -49.44 -10.45 37.78
CA GLY A 306 -50.82 -10.88 37.98
C GLY A 306 -51.20 -12.19 37.31
N GLY A 307 -50.99 -13.33 38.01
CA GLY A 307 -51.93 -14.40 38.27
C GLY A 307 -52.32 -15.41 37.16
N ASN A 308 -51.89 -16.63 37.40
CA ASN A 308 -52.58 -17.95 37.33
C ASN A 308 -53.38 -18.36 36.06
N ASP A 309 -53.17 -19.46 35.55
CA ASP A 309 -53.57 -20.83 35.65
C ASP A 309 -53.45 -21.60 34.33
N ASP A 310 -52.95 -22.78 34.43
CA ASP A 310 -52.74 -23.86 33.48
C ASP A 310 -54.00 -24.71 33.18
N PRO A 311 -53.85 -25.80 32.38
CA PRO A 311 -54.31 -26.08 31.02
C PRO A 311 -55.54 -27.03 31.00
N PRO A 312 -56.01 -27.75 29.99
CA PRO A 312 -55.32 -28.84 29.26
C PRO A 312 -55.75 -29.18 27.80
N GLU A 313 -54.94 -29.99 27.19
CA GLU A 313 -55.14 -31.20 26.36
C GLU A 313 -56.06 -31.26 25.14
N ASN A 314 -55.45 -31.78 24.09
CA ASN A 314 -55.87 -32.53 22.91
C ASN A 314 -57.06 -33.48 23.07
N PRO A 315 -57.79 -33.96 22.05
CA PRO A 315 -57.31 -34.97 21.10
C PRO A 315 -57.87 -34.95 19.65
N ASP A 316 -57.13 -35.59 18.74
CA ASP A 316 -57.51 -36.18 17.46
C ASP A 316 -58.38 -37.43 17.61
N PRO A 317 -58.69 -38.15 16.50
CA PRO A 317 -59.60 -37.98 15.34
C PRO A 317 -60.78 -38.96 15.35
N PRO A 318 -61.57 -39.28 14.34
CA PRO A 318 -61.24 -40.31 13.36
C PRO A 318 -61.93 -40.24 11.97
N ALA A 319 -61.50 -41.17 11.13
CA ALA A 319 -61.76 -41.45 9.74
C ALA A 319 -63.23 -41.94 9.42
N ASP A 320 -63.43 -42.07 8.12
CA ASP A 320 -64.19 -42.97 7.31
C ASP A 320 -65.48 -42.50 6.62
N SER A 321 -65.46 -42.72 5.37
CA SER A 321 -66.32 -43.49 4.47
C SER A 321 -66.76 -42.76 3.17
N ASP A 322 -66.26 -43.29 2.04
CA ASP A 322 -66.87 -43.32 0.72
C ASP A 322 -68.30 -44.00 0.76
N PRO A 323 -69.17 -44.01 -0.31
CA PRO A 323 -68.90 -43.77 -1.75
C PRO A 323 -70.10 -43.18 -2.59
N GLN A 324 -69.81 -43.01 -3.90
CA GLN A 324 -70.71 -43.05 -5.06
C GLN A 324 -71.58 -41.82 -5.41
N GLU A 325 -71.57 -41.32 -6.57
CA GLU A 325 -71.94 -41.63 -7.92
C GLU A 325 -72.00 -40.36 -8.83
N ASN A 326 -71.56 -40.51 -10.05
CA ASN A 326 -71.69 -39.60 -11.21
C ASN A 326 -73.16 -39.40 -11.59
N PRO A 327 -73.64 -38.40 -12.34
CA PRO A 327 -73.12 -38.06 -13.63
C PRO A 327 -73.27 -36.59 -14.15
N LYS A 328 -72.35 -36.27 -15.13
CA LYS A 328 -72.58 -35.41 -16.29
C LYS A 328 -73.13 -33.99 -16.17
N LYS A 329 -72.36 -33.11 -16.63
CA LYS A 329 -72.51 -32.11 -17.73
C LYS A 329 -71.70 -30.85 -17.41
N GLY A 330 -70.78 -30.50 -18.24
CA GLY A 330 -70.89 -29.41 -19.22
C GLY A 330 -69.74 -28.44 -19.11
N SER A 331 -68.78 -28.62 -19.94
CA SER A 331 -67.99 -27.58 -20.59
C SER A 331 -68.22 -26.14 -20.14
N PHE A 332 -67.39 -25.64 -19.20
CA PHE A 332 -67.21 -24.19 -19.03
C PHE A 332 -65.79 -23.77 -18.58
N LEU A 333 -64.81 -24.67 -18.50
CA LEU A 333 -63.47 -24.39 -18.02
C LEU A 333 -62.39 -24.21 -19.10
N ALA A 334 -62.79 -24.26 -20.38
CA ALA A 334 -61.85 -24.08 -21.49
C ALA A 334 -61.60 -22.61 -21.86
N THR A 335 -62.41 -21.67 -21.38
CA THR A 335 -62.29 -20.24 -21.76
C THR A 335 -61.47 -19.41 -20.80
N LEU A 336 -61.20 -19.89 -19.59
CA LEU A 336 -60.43 -19.13 -18.57
C LEU A 336 -58.90 -19.30 -18.69
N LYS A 337 -58.43 -20.34 -19.39
CA LYS A 337 -56.99 -20.58 -19.58
C LYS A 337 -56.38 -19.68 -20.67
N LYS A 338 -57.15 -19.17 -21.64
CA LYS A 338 -56.70 -18.24 -22.66
C LYS A 338 -56.53 -16.79 -22.13
N HIS A 339 -57.32 -16.39 -21.15
CA HIS A 339 -57.17 -15.03 -20.56
C HIS A 339 -55.99 -14.87 -19.61
N LYS A 340 -55.55 -15.92 -18.90
CA LYS A 340 -54.38 -15.85 -18.03
C LYS A 340 -53.07 -15.53 -18.80
N TRP A 341 -52.91 -16.12 -19.95
CA TRP A 341 -51.75 -15.84 -20.81
C TRP A 341 -51.81 -14.45 -21.42
N TRP A 342 -53.01 -13.95 -21.70
CA TRP A 342 -53.19 -12.59 -22.20
C TRP A 342 -52.87 -11.54 -21.11
N TRP A 343 -53.27 -11.78 -19.87
CA TRP A 343 -52.90 -10.91 -18.74
C TRP A 343 -51.39 -10.98 -18.41
N ILE A 344 -50.74 -12.14 -18.57
CA ILE A 344 -49.28 -12.26 -18.44
C ILE A 344 -48.59 -11.50 -19.55
N PHE A 345 -49.10 -11.59 -20.79
CA PHE A 345 -48.58 -10.82 -21.93
C PHE A 345 -48.75 -9.32 -21.73
N VAL A 346 -49.90 -8.86 -21.26
CA VAL A 346 -50.15 -7.46 -20.92
C VAL A 346 -49.26 -7.00 -19.77
N GLY A 347 -49.00 -7.84 -18.77
CA GLY A 347 -48.09 -7.57 -17.67
C GLY A 347 -46.63 -7.42 -18.16
N ILE A 348 -46.16 -8.29 -19.05
CA ILE A 348 -44.82 -8.21 -19.65
C ILE A 348 -44.68 -6.95 -20.49
N VAL A 349 -45.70 -6.62 -21.30
CA VAL A 349 -45.71 -5.39 -22.12
C VAL A 349 -45.71 -4.15 -21.23
N ALA A 350 -46.45 -4.15 -20.14
CA ALA A 350 -46.46 -3.04 -19.17
C ALA A 350 -45.08 -2.87 -18.50
N ILE A 351 -44.44 -3.97 -18.10
CA ILE A 351 -43.07 -3.95 -17.55
C ILE A 351 -42.06 -3.42 -18.58
N LEU A 352 -42.16 -3.87 -19.85
CA LEU A 352 -41.29 -3.37 -20.92
C LEU A 352 -41.50 -1.86 -21.18
N ILE A 353 -42.75 -1.38 -21.12
CA ILE A 353 -43.04 0.05 -21.26
C ILE A 353 -42.46 0.84 -20.09
N VAL A 354 -42.57 0.34 -18.86
CA VAL A 354 -41.97 0.98 -17.68
C VAL A 354 -40.43 0.96 -17.78
N CYS A 355 -39.81 -0.14 -18.18
CA CYS A 355 -38.38 -0.21 -18.41
C CYS A 355 -37.93 0.74 -19.52
N MET A 356 -38.69 0.84 -20.61
CA MET A 356 -38.40 1.77 -21.71
C MET A 356 -38.58 3.23 -21.28
N MET A 357 -39.55 3.51 -20.41
CA MET A 357 -39.76 4.84 -19.83
C MET A 357 -38.65 5.25 -18.87
N VAL A 358 -38.18 4.32 -18.02
CA VAL A 358 -37.01 4.52 -17.14
C VAL A 358 -35.76 4.73 -17.98
N PHE A 359 -35.54 3.94 -19.03
CA PHE A 359 -34.39 4.09 -19.92
C PHE A 359 -34.46 5.39 -20.71
N ALA A 360 -35.64 5.84 -21.15
CA ALA A 360 -35.82 7.12 -21.81
C ALA A 360 -35.60 8.33 -20.87
N LEU A 361 -35.97 8.19 -19.60
CA LEU A 361 -35.70 9.22 -18.56
C LEU A 361 -34.20 9.28 -18.25
N ASP A 362 -33.52 8.13 -18.18
CA ASP A 362 -32.06 8.07 -17.98
C ASP A 362 -31.31 8.62 -19.21
N ALA A 363 -31.75 8.31 -20.42
CA ALA A 363 -31.19 8.85 -21.64
C ALA A 363 -31.38 10.37 -21.74
N LYS A 364 -32.54 10.90 -21.30
CA LYS A 364 -32.83 12.35 -21.24
C LYS A 364 -31.99 13.05 -20.17
N ASN A 365 -31.76 12.40 -19.03
CA ASN A 365 -30.86 12.89 -17.98
C ASN A 365 -29.40 12.86 -18.42
N SER A 366 -28.98 11.82 -19.17
CA SER A 366 -27.64 11.72 -19.74
C SER A 366 -27.39 12.74 -20.83
N ALA A 367 -28.38 13.02 -21.70
CA ALA A 367 -28.31 14.07 -22.73
C ALA A 367 -28.24 15.48 -22.11
N ASN A 368 -28.98 15.73 -21.03
CA ASN A 368 -28.89 16.98 -20.27
C ASN A 368 -27.54 17.12 -19.52
N ARG A 369 -26.91 16.02 -19.08
CA ARG A 369 -25.55 16.04 -18.52
C ARG A 369 -24.48 16.29 -19.58
N ALA A 370 -24.67 15.79 -20.80
CA ALA A 370 -23.77 16.05 -21.94
C ALA A 370 -23.87 17.49 -22.49
N ALA A 371 -25.02 18.17 -22.32
CA ALA A 371 -25.22 19.58 -22.70
C ALA A 371 -24.63 20.59 -21.69
N GLN A 372 -24.34 20.17 -20.46
CA GLN A 372 -23.60 20.97 -19.48
C GLN A 372 -22.10 20.73 -19.71
N GLY A 373 -21.45 21.63 -20.43
CA GLY A 373 -20.03 21.58 -20.76
C GLY A 373 -19.18 21.31 -19.52
N THR A 374 -18.15 20.49 -19.64
CA THR A 374 -17.15 20.28 -18.60
C THR A 374 -16.20 21.46 -18.51
N VAL A 375 -15.83 21.86 -17.30
CA VAL A 375 -14.88 22.93 -17.02
C VAL A 375 -13.71 22.34 -16.24
N ARG A 376 -12.51 22.77 -16.58
CA ARG A 376 -11.30 22.37 -15.85
C ARG A 376 -11.19 23.16 -14.56
N ILE A 377 -10.96 22.50 -13.43
CA ILE A 377 -10.77 23.16 -12.13
C ILE A 377 -9.48 23.99 -12.20
N PRO A 378 -9.55 25.31 -11.99
CA PRO A 378 -8.36 26.17 -12.02
C PRO A 378 -7.43 25.87 -10.86
N ASP A 379 -6.13 26.14 -11.03
CA ASP A 379 -5.19 26.07 -9.92
C ASP A 379 -5.40 27.28 -9.00
N VAL A 380 -5.75 27.00 -7.75
CA VAL A 380 -5.97 27.96 -6.68
C VAL A 380 -4.99 27.78 -5.50
N THR A 381 -3.94 26.96 -5.70
CA THR A 381 -2.90 26.70 -4.68
C THR A 381 -2.23 28.01 -4.25
N ASN A 382 -1.97 28.15 -2.97
CA ASN A 382 -1.36 29.31 -2.32
C ASN A 382 -2.16 30.64 -2.42
N LEU A 383 -3.40 30.60 -2.92
CA LEU A 383 -4.31 31.75 -2.87
C LEU A 383 -5.00 31.85 -1.50
N THR A 384 -5.46 33.05 -1.15
CA THR A 384 -6.38 33.21 -0.01
C THR A 384 -7.73 32.58 -0.34
N GLU A 385 -8.51 32.21 0.66
CA GLU A 385 -9.86 31.64 0.51
C GLU A 385 -10.74 32.47 -0.45
N GLU A 386 -10.79 33.78 -0.25
CA GLU A 386 -11.58 34.68 -1.06
C GLU A 386 -11.12 34.73 -2.52
N SER A 387 -9.79 34.76 -2.74
CA SER A 387 -9.24 34.75 -4.11
C SER A 387 -9.49 33.43 -4.82
N ALA A 388 -9.43 32.30 -4.09
CA ALA A 388 -9.72 30.98 -4.61
C ALA A 388 -11.19 30.82 -4.97
N LYS A 389 -12.12 31.29 -4.12
CA LYS A 389 -13.55 31.32 -4.37
C LYS A 389 -13.85 32.10 -5.66
N ASN A 390 -13.36 33.34 -5.76
CA ASN A 390 -13.54 34.17 -6.93
C ASN A 390 -13.02 33.53 -8.23
N ARG A 391 -11.92 32.76 -8.14
CA ARG A 391 -11.33 32.08 -9.30
C ARG A 391 -12.14 30.86 -9.72
N LEU A 392 -12.70 30.09 -8.76
CA LEU A 392 -13.63 29.00 -9.03
C LEU A 392 -14.92 29.50 -9.68
N GLU A 393 -15.53 30.55 -9.13
CA GLU A 393 -16.78 31.17 -9.65
C GLU A 393 -16.60 31.72 -11.07
N LYS A 394 -15.48 32.41 -11.37
CA LYS A 394 -15.12 32.85 -12.73
C LYS A 394 -14.97 31.68 -13.72
N SER A 395 -14.61 30.50 -13.24
CA SER A 395 -14.55 29.29 -14.07
C SER A 395 -15.89 28.57 -14.17
N GLY A 396 -16.96 29.10 -13.57
CA GLY A 396 -18.30 28.52 -13.59
C GLY A 396 -18.45 27.32 -12.65
N LEU A 397 -17.68 27.30 -11.57
CA LEU A 397 -17.72 26.31 -10.50
C LEU A 397 -18.20 26.98 -9.20
N GLU A 398 -18.76 26.19 -8.28
CA GLU A 398 -19.21 26.68 -6.97
C GLU A 398 -18.19 26.29 -5.90
N LEU A 399 -18.09 27.09 -4.83
CA LEU A 399 -17.32 26.76 -3.65
C LEU A 399 -18.07 25.67 -2.84
N GLY A 400 -17.41 24.55 -2.58
CA GLY A 400 -17.90 23.47 -1.74
C GLY A 400 -17.54 23.67 -0.26
N LYS A 401 -17.21 22.58 0.42
CA LYS A 401 -16.79 22.58 1.82
C LYS A 401 -15.36 23.07 1.97
N ILE A 402 -15.09 23.77 3.08
CA ILE A 402 -13.75 24.18 3.47
C ILE A 402 -13.26 23.19 4.53
N HIS A 403 -12.08 22.62 4.29
CA HIS A 403 -11.38 21.74 5.22
C HIS A 403 -10.07 22.41 5.64
N HIS A 404 -9.72 22.28 6.91
CA HIS A 404 -8.47 22.80 7.43
C HIS A 404 -7.47 21.68 7.68
N ARG A 405 -6.20 21.89 7.32
CA ARG A 405 -5.10 20.93 7.54
C ARG A 405 -3.79 21.67 7.78
N ASN A 406 -2.93 21.11 8.63
CA ASN A 406 -1.59 21.66 8.81
C ASN A 406 -0.75 21.44 7.53
N SER A 407 0.07 22.43 7.19
CA SER A 407 0.98 22.37 6.06
C SER A 407 2.28 23.09 6.42
N ASP A 408 3.39 22.42 6.19
CA ASP A 408 4.73 22.98 6.40
C ASP A 408 5.21 23.84 5.22
N SER A 409 4.54 23.77 4.08
CA SER A 409 4.92 24.46 2.85
C SER A 409 4.00 25.60 2.44
N ILE A 410 2.78 25.67 3.02
CA ILE A 410 1.77 26.68 2.71
C ILE A 410 1.40 27.42 3.99
N ASP A 411 1.46 28.75 3.96
CA ASP A 411 1.12 29.61 5.09
C ASP A 411 -0.32 29.42 5.58
N ALA A 412 -0.56 29.72 6.85
CA ALA A 412 -1.90 29.68 7.42
C ALA A 412 -2.87 30.59 6.65
N GLY A 413 -4.09 30.11 6.42
CA GLY A 413 -5.14 30.82 5.68
C GLY A 413 -5.03 30.76 4.15
N ARG A 414 -4.05 30.01 3.61
CA ARG A 414 -3.90 29.80 2.16
C ARG A 414 -4.32 28.41 1.75
N VAL A 415 -4.80 28.28 0.50
CA VAL A 415 -5.27 27.01 -0.06
C VAL A 415 -4.10 26.07 -0.32
N ILE A 416 -4.18 24.86 0.22
CA ILE A 416 -3.23 23.77 -0.03
C ILE A 416 -3.56 23.11 -1.38
N ASN A 417 -4.81 22.70 -1.55
CA ASN A 417 -5.34 22.13 -2.80
C ASN A 417 -6.87 22.14 -2.81
N THR A 418 -7.47 21.62 -3.88
CA THR A 418 -8.92 21.50 -4.05
C THR A 418 -9.33 20.02 -4.06
N LYS A 419 -10.62 19.75 -3.82
CA LYS A 419 -11.20 18.42 -4.00
C LYS A 419 -12.51 18.54 -4.81
N PRO A 420 -12.56 18.03 -6.06
CA PRO A 420 -11.48 17.37 -6.82
C PRO A 420 -10.27 18.27 -7.08
N ASN A 421 -9.12 17.68 -7.39
CA ASN A 421 -7.87 18.42 -7.58
C ASN A 421 -7.92 19.38 -8.77
N SER A 422 -7.16 20.47 -8.71
CA SER A 422 -6.93 21.38 -9.84
C SER A 422 -6.48 20.61 -11.09
N GLY A 423 -6.89 21.09 -12.27
CA GLY A 423 -6.62 20.42 -13.54
C GLY A 423 -7.62 19.35 -13.95
N ASN A 424 -8.41 18.79 -13.04
CA ASN A 424 -9.47 17.82 -13.35
C ASN A 424 -10.64 18.51 -14.04
N SER A 425 -11.32 17.77 -14.94
CA SER A 425 -12.54 18.24 -15.59
C SER A 425 -13.77 17.84 -14.77
N ILE A 426 -14.62 18.80 -14.48
CA ILE A 426 -15.87 18.63 -13.72
C ILE A 426 -17.01 19.35 -14.46
N THR A 427 -18.23 18.89 -14.30
CA THR A 427 -19.41 19.54 -14.90
C THR A 427 -19.56 20.96 -14.35
N ARG A 428 -19.83 21.93 -15.23
CA ARG A 428 -20.06 23.32 -14.87
C ARG A 428 -21.19 23.43 -13.83
N GLY A 429 -21.03 24.31 -12.84
CA GLY A 429 -21.98 24.50 -11.73
C GLY A 429 -21.84 23.47 -10.60
N LYS A 430 -20.83 22.55 -10.65
CA LYS A 430 -20.52 21.67 -9.54
C LYS A 430 -19.62 22.36 -8.51
N SER A 431 -19.77 21.95 -7.25
CA SER A 431 -18.96 22.48 -6.14
C SER A 431 -17.59 21.83 -6.07
N VAL A 432 -16.58 22.61 -5.66
CA VAL A 432 -15.20 22.21 -5.43
C VAL A 432 -14.82 22.60 -4.01
N ASP A 433 -14.41 21.60 -3.21
CA ASP A 433 -13.98 21.85 -1.83
C ASP A 433 -12.56 22.43 -1.80
N LEU A 434 -12.29 23.30 -0.83
CA LEU A 434 -10.97 23.86 -0.57
C LEU A 434 -10.36 23.20 0.67
N ILE A 435 -9.06 22.91 0.61
CA ILE A 435 -8.25 22.52 1.75
C ILE A 435 -7.33 23.69 2.08
N ILE A 436 -7.56 24.32 3.23
CA ILE A 436 -6.86 25.52 3.69
C ILE A 436 -5.83 25.15 4.76
N SER A 437 -4.65 25.77 4.69
CA SER A 437 -3.56 25.55 5.64
C SER A 437 -3.85 26.21 6.98
N ASN A 438 -3.60 25.47 8.07
CA ASN A 438 -3.46 26.05 9.42
C ASN A 438 -2.02 26.53 9.71
N GLY A 439 -1.11 26.43 8.73
CA GLY A 439 0.32 26.63 8.90
C GLY A 439 1.04 25.36 9.40
N ALA A 440 2.33 25.51 9.73
CA ALA A 440 3.14 24.44 10.29
C ALA A 440 2.58 23.95 11.63
N GLY A 441 2.59 22.65 11.85
CA GLY A 441 2.19 22.05 13.12
C GLY A 441 3.11 22.46 14.27
N MET A 442 2.58 22.43 15.50
CA MET A 442 3.41 22.55 16.71
C MET A 442 4.15 21.23 16.95
N ALA A 443 5.41 21.30 17.39
CA ALA A 443 6.18 20.14 17.82
C ALA A 443 6.80 20.41 19.19
N LYS A 444 6.89 19.35 20.01
CA LYS A 444 7.58 19.42 21.31
C LYS A 444 9.08 19.37 21.11
N VAL A 445 9.80 20.28 21.73
CA VAL A 445 11.27 20.27 21.73
C VAL A 445 11.76 19.07 22.56
N PRO A 446 12.57 18.17 22.00
CA PRO A 446 13.11 17.04 22.77
C PRO A 446 14.25 17.49 23.68
N ASP A 447 14.47 16.78 24.80
CA ASP A 447 15.70 16.90 25.57
C ASP A 447 16.89 16.34 24.78
N VAL A 448 17.92 17.16 24.57
CA VAL A 448 19.17 16.77 23.91
C VAL A 448 20.40 17.05 24.80
N THR A 449 20.19 17.42 26.04
CA THR A 449 21.28 17.66 27.02
C THR A 449 22.05 16.35 27.26
N GLY A 450 23.35 16.43 27.39
CA GLY A 450 24.25 15.30 27.60
C GLY A 450 24.50 14.42 26.34
N GLN A 451 23.83 14.66 25.20
CA GLN A 451 24.10 13.97 23.94
C GLN A 451 25.29 14.61 23.22
N THR A 452 25.90 13.88 22.30
CA THR A 452 26.89 14.48 21.40
C THR A 452 26.24 15.56 20.52
N TYR A 453 26.97 16.61 20.17
CA TYR A 453 26.45 17.68 19.32
C TYR A 453 25.86 17.17 18.01
N GLU A 454 26.55 16.23 17.35
CA GLU A 454 26.10 15.66 16.09
C GLU A 454 24.76 14.90 16.23
N ALA A 455 24.60 14.10 17.28
CA ALA A 455 23.35 13.39 17.56
C ALA A 455 22.20 14.38 17.89
N ALA A 456 22.47 15.41 18.68
CA ALA A 456 21.50 16.45 19.04
C ALA A 456 21.03 17.24 17.80
N VAL A 457 21.96 17.66 16.94
CA VAL A 457 21.66 18.37 15.69
C VAL A 457 20.80 17.50 14.77
N THR A 458 21.20 16.25 14.56
CA THR A 458 20.45 15.31 13.72
C THR A 458 19.02 15.13 14.23
N LYS A 459 18.84 14.97 15.55
CA LYS A 459 17.53 14.81 16.17
C LYS A 459 16.63 16.03 15.97
N LEU A 460 17.17 17.23 16.21
CA LEU A 460 16.43 18.49 16.10
C LEU A 460 16.12 18.86 14.64
N GLN A 461 17.09 18.69 13.74
CA GLN A 461 16.89 18.94 12.30
C GLN A 461 15.88 17.98 11.66
N ASN A 462 15.85 16.70 12.06
CA ASN A 462 14.82 15.75 11.64
C ASN A 462 13.40 16.18 12.08
N MET A 463 13.28 16.97 13.12
CA MET A 463 12.02 17.57 13.58
C MET A 463 11.75 18.93 12.91
N GLY A 464 12.66 19.42 12.06
CA GLY A 464 12.52 20.66 11.30
C GLY A 464 12.96 21.92 12.04
N PHE A 465 13.72 21.80 13.15
CA PHE A 465 14.29 22.94 13.85
C PHE A 465 15.61 23.40 13.21
N ASP A 466 15.83 24.71 13.19
CA ASP A 466 17.13 25.27 12.92
C ASP A 466 17.99 25.21 14.18
N VAL A 467 19.28 24.80 14.02
CA VAL A 467 20.17 24.61 15.16
C VAL A 467 21.41 25.49 15.02
N VAL A 468 21.72 26.21 16.07
CA VAL A 468 22.93 27.04 16.20
C VAL A 468 23.79 26.48 17.34
N ARG A 469 25.12 26.46 17.10
CA ARG A 469 26.09 25.99 18.08
C ARG A 469 26.71 27.19 18.84
N GLU A 470 26.71 27.11 20.13
CA GLU A 470 27.48 27.99 21.03
C GLU A 470 28.41 27.12 21.90
N ASN A 471 29.67 27.56 22.08
CA ASN A 471 30.65 26.74 22.78
C ASN A 471 30.96 27.34 24.14
N GLN A 472 30.93 26.47 25.19
CA GLN A 472 31.24 26.87 26.59
C GLN A 472 32.22 25.87 27.23
N ILE A 473 33.08 26.35 28.14
CA ILE A 473 33.95 25.46 28.91
C ILE A 473 33.12 24.79 30.02
N SER A 474 33.27 23.47 30.17
CA SER A 474 32.60 22.71 31.21
C SER A 474 33.58 21.73 31.87
N ASN A 475 33.51 21.67 33.21
CA ASN A 475 34.30 20.72 33.98
C ASN A 475 33.56 19.37 34.20
N THR A 476 32.27 19.32 33.90
CA THR A 476 31.38 18.19 34.17
C THR A 476 30.90 17.49 32.92
N VAL A 477 30.83 18.19 31.77
CA VAL A 477 30.34 17.65 30.53
C VAL A 477 31.52 17.38 29.57
N PRO A 478 31.62 16.18 28.97
CA PRO A 478 32.72 15.86 28.03
C PRO A 478 32.76 16.82 26.83
N PRO A 479 33.93 16.99 26.17
CA PRO A 479 34.01 17.79 24.96
C PRO A 479 32.99 17.29 23.91
N ASP A 480 32.48 18.24 23.10
CA ASP A 480 31.49 18.01 22.05
C ASP A 480 30.13 17.45 22.49
N HIS A 481 29.82 17.48 23.79
CA HIS A 481 28.49 17.16 24.30
C HIS A 481 27.71 18.43 24.66
N VAL A 482 26.39 18.36 24.53
CA VAL A 482 25.47 19.45 24.81
C VAL A 482 25.36 19.67 26.32
N ILE A 483 25.68 20.88 26.77
CA ILE A 483 25.52 21.31 28.15
C ILE A 483 24.08 21.72 28.41
N ASP A 484 23.51 22.53 27.49
CA ASP A 484 22.17 23.10 27.62
C ASP A 484 21.59 23.46 26.27
N GLN A 485 20.27 23.65 26.19
CA GLN A 485 19.52 24.07 25.03
C GLN A 485 18.67 25.31 25.33
N SER A 486 18.61 26.25 24.35
CA SER A 486 17.95 27.55 24.55
C SER A 486 16.44 27.48 24.77
N ILE A 487 15.81 26.39 24.41
CA ILE A 487 14.38 26.13 24.63
C ILE A 487 14.27 24.83 25.42
N ALA A 488 13.56 24.87 26.55
CA ALA A 488 13.41 23.71 27.41
C ALA A 488 12.71 22.54 26.70
N ALA A 489 13.04 21.31 27.12
CA ALA A 489 12.35 20.13 26.67
C ALA A 489 10.83 20.21 26.92
N ASP A 490 10.05 19.53 26.09
CA ASP A 490 8.57 19.47 26.10
C ASP A 490 7.82 20.77 25.82
N VAL A 491 8.51 21.88 25.54
CA VAL A 491 7.87 23.12 25.07
C VAL A 491 7.40 22.93 23.63
N GLU A 492 6.13 23.24 23.35
CA GLU A 492 5.54 23.17 22.00
C GLU A 492 5.82 24.45 21.23
N VAL A 493 6.53 24.34 20.12
CA VAL A 493 6.90 25.45 19.23
C VAL A 493 6.75 25.06 17.76
N LYS A 494 6.79 26.04 16.87
CA LYS A 494 6.74 25.79 15.41
C LYS A 494 8.15 25.51 14.89
N PRO A 495 8.48 24.30 14.44
CA PRO A 495 9.87 23.93 14.09
C PRO A 495 10.53 24.89 13.09
N LYS A 496 9.91 25.15 11.95
CA LYS A 496 10.47 25.98 10.86
C LYS A 496 10.61 27.48 11.19
N GLN A 497 10.06 27.93 12.32
CA GLN A 497 10.12 29.32 12.77
C GLN A 497 10.94 29.47 14.05
N THR A 498 11.58 28.38 14.50
CA THR A 498 12.26 28.32 15.79
C THR A 498 13.69 27.84 15.61
N THR A 499 14.65 28.67 16.04
CA THR A 499 16.07 28.32 16.12
C THR A 499 16.40 27.88 17.53
N ILE A 500 17.00 26.71 17.69
CA ILE A 500 17.46 26.20 18.99
C ILE A 500 18.99 26.36 19.08
N THR A 501 19.46 27.13 20.02
CA THR A 501 20.89 27.26 20.32
C THR A 501 21.29 26.14 21.26
N LEU A 502 22.29 25.35 20.90
CA LEU A 502 22.89 24.30 21.71
C LEU A 502 24.21 24.83 22.32
N ILE A 503 24.30 24.84 23.64
CA ILE A 503 25.53 25.15 24.36
C ILE A 503 26.35 23.87 24.45
N VAL A 504 27.51 23.84 23.81
CA VAL A 504 28.35 22.65 23.66
C VAL A 504 29.65 22.78 24.45
N SER A 505 30.00 21.71 25.14
CA SER A 505 31.22 21.69 25.98
C SER A 505 32.50 21.70 25.12
N LYS A 506 33.45 22.55 25.52
CA LYS A 506 34.86 22.49 25.07
C LYS A 506 35.74 21.61 25.96
N GLY A 507 35.17 20.99 26.99
CA GLY A 507 35.92 20.26 28.01
C GLY A 507 36.62 21.22 29.03
N GLN A 508 37.51 20.67 29.82
CA GLN A 508 38.24 21.39 30.83
C GLN A 508 39.26 22.37 30.20
N PRO A 509 39.50 23.54 30.82
CA PRO A 509 40.55 24.42 30.36
C PRO A 509 41.92 23.72 30.45
N PRO A 510 42.85 23.99 29.53
CA PRO A 510 44.18 23.41 29.59
C PRO A 510 44.86 23.79 30.93
N LYS A 511 45.40 22.75 31.63
CA LYS A 511 46.18 23.00 32.86
C LYS A 511 47.32 23.97 32.55
N PRO A 512 47.56 24.99 33.38
CA PRO A 512 48.71 25.87 33.22
C PRO A 512 49.99 25.02 33.21
N LYS A 513 50.88 25.24 32.23
CA LYS A 513 52.19 24.60 32.20
C LYS A 513 52.91 24.93 33.52
N PRO A 514 53.51 23.94 34.21
CA PRO A 514 54.39 24.25 35.34
C PRO A 514 55.57 25.06 34.82
N ASN A 515 55.85 26.19 35.53
CA ASN A 515 57.05 27.04 35.29
C ASN A 515 58.32 26.26 35.58
#